data_f9d8e9999872ac6692d53dfceadcdbf8
#
_entry.id   f9d8e9999872ac6692d53dfceadcdbf8
#
_cell.length_a   1.000
_cell.length_b   1.000
_cell.length_c   1.000
_cell.angle_alpha   90.00
_cell.angle_beta   90.00
_cell.angle_gamma   90.00
#
_symmetry.space_group_name_H-M   'P 1'
#
loop_
_entity.id
_entity.type
_entity.pdbx_description
1 polymer ?
#
loop_
_entity_poly.entity_id
_entity_poly.type
_entity_poly.pdbx_seq_one_letter_code
_entity_poly.pdbx_strand_id
1 'polypeptide(L)'
;VLGFPVSSSHATVGAIAGVGCVAIGTQAVDWNSIGVISMTWVLTPVVSGAIAALFYSVIKRSILDQPDSLNRLDQWIPWLSAILMSVFGVIVLPTVSEPIEAFLGLDLPPYDIPLLLGSVGAIAISFYGWRNLDAPEAVIAKFQVLSACFVAFAHGSNDVGNAIAPFAAIVYIQKTGSVPLEGFNVPLWILVLGGVGIVAGLAVLGKKVIGTIGEGIIALQPSGGFCAELATATTI
;
A
#
# COMPACT_ATOMS: atom_id res chain seq x y z
N VAL A 1 -6.92 4.56 20.52
CA VAL A 1 -7.89 4.09 21.50
C VAL A 1 -9.32 4.40 21.10
N LEU A 2 -9.55 5.52 20.38
CA LEU A 2 -10.87 5.95 19.90
C LEU A 2 -11.29 5.28 18.58
N GLY A 3 -10.41 4.50 17.92
CA GLY A 3 -10.70 3.84 16.66
C GLY A 3 -10.64 4.74 15.41
N PHE A 4 -10.14 5.98 15.55
CA PHE A 4 -9.96 6.86 14.39
C PHE A 4 -8.68 6.52 13.62
N PRO A 5 -8.72 6.58 12.27
CA PRO A 5 -7.53 6.45 11.46
C PRO A 5 -6.62 7.67 11.65
N VAL A 6 -5.33 7.42 11.84
CA VAL A 6 -4.29 8.46 11.98
C VAL A 6 -3.15 8.14 11.02
N SER A 7 -2.63 9.15 10.33
CA SER A 7 -1.46 8.98 9.46
C SER A 7 -0.18 8.89 10.29
N SER A 8 0.50 7.76 10.22
CA SER A 8 1.82 7.52 10.83
C SER A 8 2.88 8.47 10.27
N SER A 9 2.88 8.68 8.95
CA SER A 9 3.84 9.58 8.27
C SER A 9 3.67 11.03 8.71
N HIS A 10 2.42 11.54 8.77
CA HIS A 10 2.17 12.90 9.27
C HIS A 10 2.65 13.09 10.71
N ALA A 11 2.36 12.09 11.56
CA ALA A 11 2.77 12.13 12.96
C ALA A 11 4.30 12.12 13.10
N THR A 12 5.00 11.28 12.35
CA THR A 12 6.46 11.14 12.39
C THR A 12 7.15 12.40 11.87
N VAL A 13 6.76 12.90 10.70
CA VAL A 13 7.34 14.13 10.11
C VAL A 13 7.09 15.33 11.02
N GLY A 14 5.86 15.47 11.52
CA GLY A 14 5.50 16.54 12.44
C GLY A 14 6.29 16.48 13.77
N ALA A 15 6.48 15.27 14.31
CA ALA A 15 7.27 15.08 15.53
C ALA A 15 8.74 15.44 15.34
N ILE A 16 9.37 14.98 14.24
CA ILE A 16 10.77 15.28 13.93
C ILE A 16 10.96 16.79 13.73
N ALA A 17 10.10 17.43 12.93
CA ALA A 17 10.15 18.86 12.70
C ALA A 17 9.94 19.65 14.01
N GLY A 18 8.95 19.25 14.83
CA GLY A 18 8.66 19.88 16.12
C GLY A 18 9.82 19.79 17.10
N VAL A 19 10.44 18.61 17.23
CA VAL A 19 11.63 18.41 18.07
C VAL A 19 12.80 19.25 17.55
N GLY A 20 13.03 19.29 16.24
CA GLY A 20 14.06 20.12 15.64
C GLY A 20 13.88 21.59 15.94
N CYS A 21 12.66 22.12 15.82
CA CYS A 21 12.34 23.50 16.17
C CYS A 21 12.62 23.83 17.63
N VAL A 22 12.23 22.94 18.55
CA VAL A 22 12.38 23.17 20.00
C VAL A 22 13.82 23.01 20.47
N ALA A 23 14.54 22.01 19.95
CA ALA A 23 15.88 21.67 20.41
C ALA A 23 16.97 22.58 19.81
N ILE A 24 16.84 22.98 18.56
CA ILE A 24 17.90 23.67 17.80
C ILE A 24 17.42 25.03 17.26
N GLY A 25 16.11 25.19 17.09
CA GLY A 25 15.48 26.39 16.52
C GLY A 25 14.86 26.13 15.14
N THR A 26 14.00 27.04 14.72
CA THR A 26 13.26 26.92 13.46
C THR A 26 14.14 26.85 12.20
N GLN A 27 15.38 27.30 12.29
CA GLN A 27 16.38 27.27 11.20
C GLN A 27 16.95 25.85 10.95
N ALA A 28 16.79 24.93 11.90
CA ALA A 28 17.24 23.55 11.79
C ALA A 28 16.32 22.69 10.92
N VAL A 29 15.13 23.19 10.59
CA VAL A 29 14.12 22.48 9.78
C VAL A 29 14.18 22.97 8.35
N ASP A 30 14.30 22.02 7.41
CA ASP A 30 14.16 22.33 5.99
C ASP A 30 12.68 22.52 5.64
N TRP A 31 12.23 23.77 5.74
CA TRP A 31 10.85 24.15 5.43
C TRP A 31 10.47 23.95 3.98
N ASN A 32 11.44 23.93 3.06
CA ASN A 32 11.16 23.63 1.65
C ASN A 32 10.72 22.17 1.48
N SER A 33 11.45 21.22 2.07
CA SER A 33 11.05 19.81 2.10
C SER A 33 9.72 19.59 2.80
N ILE A 34 9.47 20.26 3.94
CA ILE A 34 8.16 20.20 4.63
C ILE A 34 7.04 20.75 3.73
N GLY A 35 7.29 21.82 2.99
CA GLY A 35 6.33 22.40 2.05
C GLY A 35 5.96 21.44 0.93
N VAL A 36 6.94 20.79 0.30
CA VAL A 36 6.73 19.77 -0.75
C VAL A 36 5.93 18.59 -0.19
N ILE A 37 6.32 18.05 0.97
CA ILE A 37 5.62 16.94 1.63
C ILE A 37 4.17 17.35 1.93
N SER A 38 3.94 18.54 2.46
CA SER A 38 2.57 19.01 2.79
C SER A 38 1.72 19.19 1.55
N MET A 39 2.31 19.61 0.42
CA MET A 39 1.60 19.70 -0.86
C MET A 39 1.18 18.31 -1.35
N THR A 40 2.05 17.30 -1.26
CA THR A 40 1.70 15.93 -1.64
C THR A 40 0.57 15.37 -0.79
N TRP A 41 0.52 15.69 0.51
CA TRP A 41 -0.56 15.26 1.40
C TRP A 41 -1.95 15.78 0.99
N VAL A 42 -2.00 16.92 0.33
CA VAL A 42 -3.26 17.48 -0.19
C VAL A 42 -3.55 16.96 -1.60
N LEU A 43 -2.53 16.88 -2.45
CA LEU A 43 -2.70 16.52 -3.86
C LEU A 43 -3.02 15.03 -4.02
N THR A 44 -2.32 14.16 -3.29
CA THR A 44 -2.47 12.70 -3.42
C THR A 44 -3.92 12.22 -3.19
N PRO A 45 -4.65 12.62 -2.12
CA PRO A 45 -6.04 12.21 -1.95
C PRO A 45 -6.96 12.67 -3.08
N VAL A 46 -6.73 13.85 -3.65
CA VAL A 46 -7.52 14.38 -4.76
C VAL A 46 -7.30 13.56 -6.03
N VAL A 47 -6.03 13.29 -6.35
CA VAL A 47 -5.67 12.46 -7.52
C VAL A 47 -6.16 11.03 -7.34
N SER A 48 -5.92 10.42 -6.18
CA SER A 48 -6.39 9.06 -5.88
C SER A 48 -7.90 8.96 -5.92
N GLY A 49 -8.61 9.95 -5.39
CA GLY A 49 -10.08 10.01 -5.46
C GLY A 49 -10.61 10.09 -6.89
N ALA A 50 -9.96 10.88 -7.75
CA ALA A 50 -10.31 10.99 -9.17
C ALA A 50 -10.07 9.64 -9.90
N ILE A 51 -8.94 8.97 -9.64
CA ILE A 51 -8.62 7.66 -10.21
C ILE A 51 -9.62 6.61 -9.71
N ALA A 52 -9.95 6.59 -8.42
CA ALA A 52 -10.94 5.67 -7.84
C ALA A 52 -12.31 5.86 -8.48
N ALA A 53 -12.74 7.11 -8.65
CA ALA A 53 -14.01 7.43 -9.32
C ALA A 53 -14.03 6.99 -10.79
N LEU A 54 -12.90 7.11 -11.49
CA LEU A 54 -12.75 6.61 -12.86
C LEU A 54 -12.88 5.08 -12.90
N PHE A 55 -12.11 4.35 -12.09
CA PHE A 55 -12.18 2.88 -12.03
C PHE A 55 -13.58 2.41 -11.67
N TYR A 56 -14.19 3.01 -10.65
CA TYR A 56 -15.54 2.67 -10.25
C TYR A 56 -16.56 2.92 -11.36
N SER A 57 -16.45 4.05 -12.05
CA SER A 57 -17.34 4.39 -13.18
C SER A 57 -17.22 3.38 -14.33
N VAL A 58 -16.00 2.92 -14.62
CA VAL A 58 -15.76 1.89 -15.63
C VAL A 58 -16.41 0.56 -15.20
N ILE A 59 -16.12 0.06 -14.00
CA ILE A 59 -16.68 -1.20 -13.49
C ILE A 59 -18.20 -1.13 -13.42
N LYS A 60 -18.74 -0.03 -12.89
CA LYS A 60 -20.17 0.16 -12.75
C LYS A 60 -20.87 0.10 -14.11
N ARG A 61 -20.42 0.92 -15.07
CA ARG A 61 -21.06 1.01 -16.39
C ARG A 61 -20.84 -0.26 -17.24
N SER A 62 -19.71 -0.93 -17.11
CA SER A 62 -19.34 -2.06 -17.96
C SER A 62 -19.80 -3.42 -17.42
N ILE A 63 -20.04 -3.51 -16.10
CA ILE A 63 -20.38 -4.76 -15.42
C ILE A 63 -21.67 -4.63 -14.62
N LEU A 64 -21.69 -3.75 -13.60
CA LEU A 64 -22.75 -3.75 -12.58
C LEU A 64 -24.10 -3.27 -13.11
N ASP A 65 -24.12 -2.22 -13.93
CA ASP A 65 -25.35 -1.63 -14.49
C ASP A 65 -25.84 -2.37 -15.75
N GLN A 66 -25.16 -3.45 -16.18
CA GLN A 66 -25.57 -4.19 -17.36
C GLN A 66 -26.70 -5.19 -17.05
N PRO A 67 -27.69 -5.35 -17.94
CA PRO A 67 -28.78 -6.32 -17.75
C PRO A 67 -28.27 -7.75 -17.59
N ASP A 68 -27.15 -8.11 -18.24
CA ASP A 68 -26.49 -9.40 -18.18
C ASP A 68 -25.14 -9.28 -17.47
N SER A 69 -25.18 -8.82 -16.22
CA SER A 69 -23.99 -8.48 -15.43
C SER A 69 -23.07 -9.67 -15.17
N LEU A 70 -23.61 -10.90 -15.07
CA LEU A 70 -22.80 -12.12 -14.90
C LEU A 70 -21.97 -12.43 -16.12
N ASN A 71 -22.55 -12.38 -17.31
CA ASN A 71 -21.82 -12.64 -18.56
C ASN A 71 -20.80 -11.52 -18.84
N ARG A 72 -21.13 -10.29 -18.48
CA ARG A 72 -20.18 -9.19 -18.54
C ARG A 72 -19.01 -9.40 -17.59
N LEU A 73 -19.28 -9.78 -16.35
CA LEU A 73 -18.23 -10.09 -15.39
C LEU A 73 -17.30 -11.19 -15.88
N ASP A 74 -17.85 -12.28 -16.44
CA ASP A 74 -17.08 -13.38 -17.01
C ASP A 74 -16.05 -12.88 -18.04
N GLN A 75 -16.45 -11.96 -18.92
CA GLN A 75 -15.58 -11.34 -19.91
C GLN A 75 -14.55 -10.38 -19.28
N TRP A 76 -14.88 -9.77 -18.14
CA TRP A 76 -14.03 -8.79 -17.48
C TRP A 76 -13.04 -9.38 -16.47
N ILE A 77 -13.25 -10.63 -16.02
CA ILE A 77 -12.34 -11.31 -15.07
C ILE A 77 -10.86 -11.23 -15.50
N PRO A 78 -10.47 -11.54 -16.76
CA PRO A 78 -9.08 -11.46 -17.17
C PRO A 78 -8.53 -10.03 -17.10
N TRP A 79 -9.33 -9.03 -17.44
CA TRP A 79 -8.94 -7.63 -17.38
C TRP A 79 -8.77 -7.14 -15.93
N LEU A 80 -9.69 -7.51 -15.04
CA LEU A 80 -9.57 -7.21 -13.61
C LEU A 80 -8.34 -7.88 -13.00
N SER A 81 -8.06 -9.12 -13.37
CA SER A 81 -6.86 -9.86 -12.95
C SER A 81 -5.58 -9.19 -13.46
N ALA A 82 -5.56 -8.78 -14.73
CA ALA A 82 -4.43 -8.12 -15.35
C ALA A 82 -4.16 -6.74 -14.71
N ILE A 83 -5.21 -5.94 -14.48
CA ILE A 83 -5.10 -4.65 -13.81
C ILE A 83 -4.57 -4.84 -12.39
N LEU A 84 -5.13 -5.77 -11.62
CA LEU A 84 -4.68 -6.08 -10.27
C LEU A 84 -3.19 -6.45 -10.24
N MET A 85 -2.78 -7.37 -11.10
CA MET A 85 -1.38 -7.81 -11.16
C MET A 85 -0.44 -6.76 -11.75
N SER A 86 -0.91 -5.86 -12.62
CA SER A 86 -0.10 -4.77 -13.14
C SER A 86 0.18 -3.72 -12.07
N VAL A 87 -0.86 -3.30 -11.34
CA VAL A 87 -0.74 -2.25 -10.32
C VAL A 87 0.07 -2.73 -9.13
N PHE A 88 -0.30 -3.88 -8.56
CA PHE A 88 0.40 -4.40 -7.37
C PHE A 88 1.67 -5.17 -7.72
N GLY A 89 1.74 -5.76 -8.90
CA GLY A 89 2.91 -6.49 -9.38
C GLY A 89 4.15 -5.60 -9.49
N VAL A 90 3.98 -4.36 -9.95
CA VAL A 90 5.08 -3.39 -10.03
C VAL A 90 5.67 -3.07 -8.63
N ILE A 91 4.84 -3.10 -7.59
CA ILE A 91 5.26 -2.77 -6.22
C ILE A 91 5.84 -4.01 -5.51
N VAL A 92 5.14 -5.13 -5.60
CA VAL A 92 5.42 -6.32 -4.77
C VAL A 92 6.42 -7.27 -5.43
N LEU A 93 6.30 -7.49 -6.75
CA LEU A 93 7.09 -8.52 -7.43
C LEU A 93 8.61 -8.26 -7.43
N PRO A 94 9.12 -7.04 -7.63
CA PRO A 94 10.56 -6.78 -7.53
C PRO A 94 11.11 -7.13 -6.15
N THR A 95 10.40 -6.77 -5.08
CA THR A 95 10.80 -7.07 -3.70
C THR A 95 10.91 -8.57 -3.42
N VAL A 96 10.14 -9.39 -4.14
CA VAL A 96 10.15 -10.85 -4.01
C VAL A 96 11.15 -11.48 -4.98
N SER A 97 11.30 -10.94 -6.20
CA SER A 97 12.17 -11.51 -7.22
C SER A 97 13.65 -11.27 -6.94
N GLU A 98 14.04 -10.09 -6.47
CA GLU A 98 15.45 -9.75 -6.19
C GLU A 98 16.16 -10.76 -5.28
N PRO A 99 15.61 -11.18 -4.12
CA PRO A 99 16.23 -12.20 -3.30
C PRO A 99 16.33 -13.58 -3.98
N ILE A 100 15.34 -13.92 -4.84
CA ILE A 100 15.32 -15.19 -5.57
C ILE A 100 16.39 -15.18 -6.67
N GLU A 101 16.51 -14.10 -7.41
CA GLU A 101 17.54 -13.91 -8.45
C GLU A 101 18.94 -14.00 -7.84
N ALA A 102 19.16 -13.31 -6.71
CA ALA A 102 20.41 -13.36 -5.98
C ALA A 102 20.74 -14.76 -5.47
N PHE A 103 19.75 -15.50 -4.98
CA PHE A 103 19.93 -16.88 -4.50
C PHE A 103 20.22 -17.87 -5.63
N LEU A 104 19.59 -17.70 -6.78
CA LEU A 104 19.77 -18.57 -7.95
C LEU A 104 20.98 -18.20 -8.81
N GLY A 105 21.62 -17.06 -8.54
CA GLY A 105 22.75 -16.55 -9.34
C GLY A 105 22.36 -16.23 -10.78
N LEU A 106 21.11 -15.83 -11.00
CA LEU A 106 20.57 -15.48 -12.32
C LEU A 106 20.84 -13.99 -12.58
N ASP A 107 21.51 -13.70 -13.69
CA ASP A 107 21.72 -12.34 -14.20
C ASP A 107 20.70 -12.07 -15.31
N LEU A 108 19.45 -11.88 -14.92
CA LEU A 108 18.33 -11.63 -15.82
C LEU A 108 18.00 -10.14 -15.89
N PRO A 109 17.38 -9.66 -16.96
CA PRO A 109 16.86 -8.30 -17.00
C PRO A 109 15.89 -8.04 -15.84
N PRO A 110 15.91 -6.85 -15.22
CA PRO A 110 15.25 -6.56 -13.94
C PRO A 110 13.74 -6.72 -13.93
N TYR A 111 13.11 -6.91 -15.09
CA TYR A 111 11.65 -7.04 -15.21
C TYR A 111 11.17 -8.41 -15.69
N ASP A 112 12.06 -9.32 -16.10
CA ASP A 112 11.66 -10.60 -16.70
C ASP A 112 10.94 -11.50 -15.70
N ILE A 113 11.48 -11.68 -14.50
CA ILE A 113 10.84 -12.48 -13.45
C ILE A 113 9.57 -11.82 -12.92
N PRO A 114 9.54 -10.51 -12.58
CA PRO A 114 8.29 -9.82 -12.26
C PRO A 114 7.20 -9.95 -13.31
N LEU A 115 7.51 -9.78 -14.60
CA LEU A 115 6.55 -9.93 -15.69
C LEU A 115 6.02 -11.37 -15.81
N LEU A 116 6.90 -12.37 -15.68
CA LEU A 116 6.50 -13.78 -15.69
C LEU A 116 5.56 -14.09 -14.53
N LEU A 117 5.96 -13.73 -13.30
CA LEU A 117 5.17 -13.96 -12.10
C LEU A 117 3.83 -13.22 -12.16
N GLY A 118 3.84 -11.98 -12.63
CA GLY A 118 2.63 -11.17 -12.84
C GLY A 118 1.68 -11.81 -13.84
N SER A 119 2.20 -12.29 -14.96
CA SER A 119 1.40 -12.96 -15.99
C SER A 119 0.81 -14.29 -15.51
N VAL A 120 1.62 -15.12 -14.85
CA VAL A 120 1.15 -16.38 -14.24
C VAL A 120 0.11 -16.09 -13.16
N GLY A 121 0.34 -15.08 -12.31
CA GLY A 121 -0.61 -14.63 -11.30
C GLY A 121 -1.93 -14.17 -11.90
N ALA A 122 -1.90 -13.34 -12.94
CA ALA A 122 -3.12 -12.89 -13.63
C ALA A 122 -3.92 -14.07 -14.25
N ILE A 123 -3.24 -15.04 -14.85
CA ILE A 123 -3.87 -16.24 -15.39
C ILE A 123 -4.49 -17.08 -14.26
N ALA A 124 -3.77 -17.30 -13.16
CA ALA A 124 -4.25 -18.06 -12.02
C ALA A 124 -5.48 -17.41 -11.37
N ILE A 125 -5.45 -16.08 -11.18
CA ILE A 125 -6.57 -15.31 -10.63
C ILE A 125 -7.78 -15.36 -11.58
N SER A 126 -7.56 -15.26 -12.89
CA SER A 126 -8.62 -15.37 -13.90
C SER A 126 -9.28 -16.75 -13.85
N PHE A 127 -8.48 -17.80 -13.80
CA PHE A 127 -8.98 -19.18 -13.71
C PHE A 127 -9.77 -19.40 -12.41
N TYR A 128 -9.27 -18.87 -11.29
CA TYR A 128 -9.98 -18.91 -10.01
C TYR A 128 -11.31 -18.15 -10.07
N GLY A 129 -11.33 -16.96 -10.68
CA GLY A 129 -12.54 -16.15 -10.86
C GLY A 129 -13.60 -16.87 -11.68
N TRP A 130 -13.24 -17.46 -12.81
CA TRP A 130 -14.14 -18.24 -13.65
C TRP A 130 -14.71 -19.49 -12.95
N ARG A 131 -13.86 -20.17 -12.19
CA ARG A 131 -14.28 -21.37 -11.46
C ARG A 131 -15.25 -21.06 -10.31
N ASN A 132 -15.23 -19.83 -9.79
CA ASN A 132 -16.05 -19.37 -8.69
C ASN A 132 -16.98 -18.23 -9.11
N LEU A 133 -17.51 -18.29 -10.34
CA LEU A 133 -18.42 -17.29 -10.86
C LEU A 133 -19.70 -17.26 -10.02
N ASP A 134 -20.07 -16.07 -9.57
CA ASP A 134 -21.19 -15.79 -8.68
C ASP A 134 -21.71 -14.37 -8.97
N ALA A 135 -22.62 -13.86 -8.15
CA ALA A 135 -23.08 -12.48 -8.28
C ALA A 135 -21.88 -11.50 -8.39
N PRO A 136 -21.94 -10.46 -9.25
CA PRO A 136 -20.80 -9.60 -9.54
C PRO A 136 -20.10 -9.03 -8.31
N GLU A 137 -20.85 -8.54 -7.36
CA GLU A 137 -20.27 -8.01 -6.11
C GLU A 137 -19.56 -9.08 -5.27
N ALA A 138 -20.04 -10.34 -5.29
CA ALA A 138 -19.41 -11.44 -4.57
C ALA A 138 -18.06 -11.84 -5.19
N VAL A 139 -17.95 -11.82 -6.53
CA VAL A 139 -16.68 -12.06 -7.22
C VAL A 139 -15.72 -10.89 -7.00
N ILE A 140 -16.19 -9.66 -7.16
CA ILE A 140 -15.37 -8.46 -6.92
C ILE A 140 -14.88 -8.40 -5.47
N ALA A 141 -15.67 -8.87 -4.50
CA ALA A 141 -15.23 -8.99 -3.10
C ALA A 141 -14.00 -9.90 -2.95
N LYS A 142 -13.88 -10.98 -3.74
CA LYS A 142 -12.69 -11.84 -3.73
C LYS A 142 -11.47 -11.10 -4.30
N PHE A 143 -11.65 -10.31 -5.37
CA PHE A 143 -10.62 -9.43 -5.90
C PHE A 143 -10.21 -8.36 -4.88
N GLN A 144 -11.17 -7.78 -4.16
CA GLN A 144 -10.91 -6.82 -3.09
C GLN A 144 -10.07 -7.42 -1.96
N VAL A 145 -10.40 -8.62 -1.50
CA VAL A 145 -9.58 -9.30 -0.46
C VAL A 145 -8.14 -9.49 -0.92
N LEU A 146 -7.94 -9.85 -2.19
CA LEU A 146 -6.61 -10.02 -2.73
C LEU A 146 -5.86 -8.68 -2.86
N SER A 147 -6.53 -7.63 -3.36
CA SER A 147 -5.93 -6.29 -3.42
C SER A 147 -5.61 -5.75 -2.03
N ALA A 148 -6.49 -5.99 -1.05
CA ALA A 148 -6.23 -5.62 0.36
C ALA A 148 -4.96 -6.28 0.92
N CYS A 149 -4.71 -7.56 0.57
CA CYS A 149 -3.45 -8.22 0.95
C CYS A 149 -2.21 -7.52 0.35
N PHE A 150 -2.27 -7.13 -0.92
CA PHE A 150 -1.18 -6.40 -1.57
C PHE A 150 -0.98 -5.01 -0.97
N VAL A 151 -2.07 -4.26 -0.75
CA VAL A 151 -2.01 -2.94 -0.09
C VAL A 151 -1.44 -3.08 1.32
N ALA A 152 -1.89 -4.07 2.08
CA ALA A 152 -1.38 -4.32 3.42
C ALA A 152 0.12 -4.61 3.43
N PHE A 153 0.63 -5.37 2.44
CA PHE A 153 2.06 -5.62 2.29
C PHE A 153 2.83 -4.32 1.97
N ALA A 154 2.41 -3.59 0.94
CA ALA A 154 3.08 -2.36 0.52
C ALA A 154 3.03 -1.28 1.62
N HIS A 155 1.86 -1.07 2.23
CA HIS A 155 1.66 -0.09 3.29
C HIS A 155 2.41 -0.47 4.57
N GLY A 156 2.38 -1.75 4.94
CA GLY A 156 3.10 -2.27 6.10
C GLY A 156 4.61 -2.08 5.99
N SER A 157 5.18 -2.28 4.80
CA SER A 157 6.60 -2.03 4.54
C SER A 157 6.97 -0.56 4.75
N ASN A 158 6.13 0.36 4.29
CA ASN A 158 6.32 1.80 4.50
C ASN A 158 6.16 2.19 5.97
N ASP A 159 5.14 1.69 6.66
CA ASP A 159 4.88 2.01 8.05
C ASP A 159 5.95 1.48 9.00
N VAL A 160 6.55 0.32 8.71
CA VAL A 160 7.74 -0.14 9.45
C VAL A 160 8.85 0.89 9.32
N GLY A 161 9.13 1.41 8.11
CA GLY A 161 10.11 2.46 7.89
C GLY A 161 9.84 3.70 8.75
N ASN A 162 8.62 4.22 8.74
CA ASN A 162 8.21 5.38 9.54
C ASN A 162 8.37 5.15 11.05
N ALA A 163 8.06 3.95 11.53
CA ALA A 163 8.17 3.60 12.94
C ALA A 163 9.62 3.48 13.42
N ILE A 164 10.50 2.90 12.58
CA ILE A 164 11.87 2.58 12.99
C ILE A 164 12.90 3.63 12.61
N ALA A 165 12.67 4.47 11.59
CA ALA A 165 13.68 5.39 11.08
C ALA A 165 14.22 6.35 12.16
N PRO A 166 13.39 7.01 12.99
CA PRO A 166 13.88 7.86 14.06
C PRO A 166 14.71 7.08 15.10
N PHE A 167 14.27 5.88 15.45
CA PHE A 167 14.97 5.02 16.41
C PHE A 167 16.29 4.50 15.85
N ALA A 168 16.33 4.08 14.60
CA ALA A 168 17.54 3.64 13.92
C ALA A 168 18.57 4.78 13.81
N ALA A 169 18.12 6.01 13.53
CA ALA A 169 18.98 7.20 13.51
C ALA A 169 19.59 7.47 14.90
N ILE A 170 18.80 7.38 15.97
CA ILE A 170 19.31 7.53 17.36
C ILE A 170 20.38 6.48 17.66
N VAL A 171 20.13 5.22 17.34
CA VAL A 171 21.11 4.14 17.58
C VAL A 171 22.38 4.34 16.74
N TYR A 172 22.25 4.82 15.51
CA TYR A 172 23.40 5.15 14.66
C TYR A 172 24.23 6.27 15.28
N ILE A 173 23.62 7.39 15.66
CA ILE A 173 24.30 8.53 16.27
C ILE A 173 25.00 8.14 17.58
N GLN A 174 24.34 7.33 18.41
CA GLN A 174 24.96 6.85 19.66
C GLN A 174 26.20 5.98 19.41
N LYS A 175 26.24 5.21 18.33
CA LYS A 175 27.37 4.34 18.00
C LYS A 175 28.51 5.07 17.30
N THR A 176 28.20 6.03 16.43
CA THR A 176 29.17 6.68 15.54
C THR A 176 29.58 8.08 16.00
N GLY A 177 28.78 8.70 16.87
CA GLY A 177 28.93 10.11 17.27
C GLY A 177 28.64 11.13 16.17
N SER A 178 28.09 10.68 15.02
CA SER A 178 27.82 11.54 13.86
C SER A 178 26.41 11.32 13.32
N VAL A 179 25.85 12.36 12.71
CA VAL A 179 24.55 12.28 12.01
C VAL A 179 24.77 11.62 10.67
N PRO A 180 23.94 10.63 10.24
CA PRO A 180 24.04 10.04 8.92
C PRO A 180 23.70 11.10 7.85
N LEU A 181 24.62 11.36 6.92
CA LEU A 181 24.44 12.30 5.82
C LEU A 181 23.84 11.62 4.58
N GLU A 182 24.00 10.32 4.48
CA GLU A 182 23.46 9.45 3.43
C GLU A 182 22.75 8.25 4.06
N GLY A 183 22.14 7.41 3.23
CA GLY A 183 21.50 6.19 3.73
C GLY A 183 22.46 5.32 4.54
N PHE A 184 21.98 4.76 5.65
CA PHE A 184 22.75 3.86 6.51
C PHE A 184 22.02 2.52 6.67
N ASN A 185 22.82 1.47 6.91
CA ASN A 185 22.26 0.14 7.12
C ASN A 185 21.53 0.05 8.47
N VAL A 186 20.25 -0.23 8.42
CA VAL A 186 19.42 -0.45 9.61
C VAL A 186 19.64 -1.89 10.09
N PRO A 187 20.06 -2.12 11.34
CA PRO A 187 20.22 -3.45 11.88
C PRO A 187 18.91 -4.26 11.85
N LEU A 188 18.99 -5.54 11.47
CA LEU A 188 17.83 -6.43 11.32
C LEU A 188 16.96 -6.48 12.59
N TRP A 189 17.56 -6.44 13.79
CA TRP A 189 16.81 -6.47 15.03
C TRP A 189 15.88 -5.25 15.21
N ILE A 190 16.25 -4.07 14.68
CA ILE A 190 15.40 -2.87 14.69
C ILE A 190 14.21 -3.07 13.75
N LEU A 191 14.44 -3.63 12.55
CA LEU A 191 13.38 -3.96 11.60
C LEU A 191 12.38 -4.94 12.21
N VAL A 192 12.90 -6.01 12.84
CA VAL A 192 12.06 -7.02 13.52
C VAL A 192 11.27 -6.38 14.66
N LEU A 193 11.90 -5.53 15.47
CA LEU A 193 11.22 -4.84 16.57
C LEU A 193 10.06 -3.96 16.07
N GLY A 194 10.30 -3.19 15.00
CA GLY A 194 9.26 -2.35 14.36
C GLY A 194 8.12 -3.18 13.79
N GLY A 195 8.45 -4.24 13.06
CA GLY A 195 7.45 -5.15 12.49
C GLY A 195 6.58 -5.82 13.56
N VAL A 196 7.20 -6.36 14.61
CA VAL A 196 6.47 -6.94 15.76
C VAL A 196 5.57 -5.90 16.44
N GLY A 197 6.07 -4.67 16.61
CA GLY A 197 5.29 -3.58 17.21
C GLY A 197 4.04 -3.25 16.38
N ILE A 198 4.17 -3.15 15.06
CA ILE A 198 3.04 -2.89 14.15
C ILE A 198 2.03 -4.04 14.19
N VAL A 199 2.48 -5.30 14.11
CA VAL A 199 1.62 -6.48 14.17
C VAL A 199 0.86 -6.53 15.51
N ALA A 200 1.52 -6.27 16.62
CA ALA A 200 0.89 -6.21 17.93
C ALA A 200 -0.16 -5.08 18.02
N GLY A 201 0.16 -3.88 17.52
CA GLY A 201 -0.78 -2.76 17.46
C GLY A 201 -2.01 -3.07 16.60
N LEU A 202 -1.80 -3.67 15.44
CA LEU A 202 -2.88 -4.07 14.53
C LEU A 202 -3.76 -5.16 15.15
N ALA A 203 -3.18 -6.15 15.81
CA ALA A 203 -3.93 -7.22 16.47
C ALA A 203 -4.85 -6.69 17.59
N VAL A 204 -4.40 -5.66 18.33
CA VAL A 204 -5.17 -5.10 19.45
C VAL A 204 -6.21 -4.07 19.00
N LEU A 205 -5.87 -3.20 18.07
CA LEU A 205 -6.67 -2.01 17.72
C LEU A 205 -7.20 -2.01 16.28
N GLY A 206 -6.62 -2.79 15.38
CA GLY A 206 -6.89 -2.75 13.95
C GLY A 206 -8.36 -2.98 13.60
N LYS A 207 -9.03 -3.94 14.27
CA LYS A 207 -10.45 -4.21 14.02
C LYS A 207 -11.34 -2.98 14.21
N LYS A 208 -11.05 -2.14 15.21
CA LYS A 208 -11.84 -0.93 15.46
C LYS A 208 -11.63 0.12 14.35
N VAL A 209 -10.41 0.30 13.90
CA VAL A 209 -10.07 1.26 12.85
C VAL A 209 -10.67 0.83 11.52
N ILE A 210 -10.54 -0.46 11.18
CA ILE A 210 -11.13 -1.04 9.95
C ILE A 210 -12.65 -0.86 9.95
N GLY A 211 -13.33 -1.15 11.07
CA GLY A 211 -14.78 -0.94 11.18
C GLY A 211 -15.18 0.53 11.05
N THR A 212 -14.40 1.46 11.60
CA THR A 212 -14.66 2.89 11.46
C THR A 212 -14.58 3.35 9.99
N ILE A 213 -13.59 2.85 9.23
CA ILE A 213 -13.42 3.22 7.82
C ILE A 213 -14.48 2.55 6.94
N GLY A 214 -14.69 1.23 7.11
CA GLY A 214 -15.53 0.43 6.21
C GLY A 214 -17.03 0.58 6.45
N GLU A 215 -17.45 0.91 7.67
CA GLU A 215 -18.87 0.96 8.05
C GLU A 215 -19.26 2.31 8.66
N GLY A 216 -18.34 2.96 9.38
CA GLY A 216 -18.63 4.15 10.18
C GLY A 216 -18.63 5.46 9.37
N ILE A 217 -17.89 5.55 8.26
CA ILE A 217 -17.81 6.75 7.42
C ILE A 217 -18.74 6.60 6.21
N ILE A 218 -18.57 5.53 5.44
CA ILE A 218 -19.39 5.16 4.29
C ILE A 218 -19.48 3.63 4.27
N ALA A 219 -20.68 3.09 4.04
CA ALA A 219 -20.85 1.66 3.78
C ALA A 219 -20.27 1.34 2.40
N LEU A 220 -19.00 0.93 2.37
CA LEU A 220 -18.30 0.61 1.12
C LEU A 220 -18.80 -0.72 0.57
N GLN A 221 -19.28 -0.70 -0.66
CA GLN A 221 -19.50 -1.91 -1.44
C GLN A 221 -18.15 -2.50 -1.89
N PRO A 222 -18.04 -3.82 -2.10
CA PRO A 222 -16.81 -4.46 -2.56
C PRO A 222 -16.20 -3.81 -3.80
N SER A 223 -17.02 -3.46 -4.78
CA SER A 223 -16.57 -2.77 -5.99
C SER A 223 -15.95 -1.40 -5.71
N GLY A 224 -16.53 -0.63 -4.78
CA GLY A 224 -16.00 0.65 -4.33
C GLY A 224 -14.68 0.50 -3.59
N GLY A 225 -14.59 -0.48 -2.68
CA GLY A 225 -13.37 -0.81 -1.95
C GLY A 225 -12.23 -1.23 -2.88
N PHE A 226 -12.48 -2.14 -3.81
CA PHE A 226 -11.51 -2.57 -4.82
C PHE A 226 -10.96 -1.41 -5.65
N CYS A 227 -11.84 -0.51 -6.12
CA CYS A 227 -11.42 0.68 -6.88
C CYS A 227 -10.59 1.64 -6.05
N ALA A 228 -10.92 1.83 -4.77
CA ALA A 228 -10.16 2.67 -3.86
C ALA A 228 -8.76 2.12 -3.61
N GLU A 229 -8.62 0.81 -3.43
CA GLU A 229 -7.34 0.13 -3.25
C GLU A 229 -6.47 0.21 -4.51
N LEU A 230 -7.04 -0.04 -5.70
CA LEU A 230 -6.32 0.14 -6.97
C LEU A 230 -5.84 1.58 -7.16
N ALA A 231 -6.69 2.56 -6.86
CA ALA A 231 -6.33 3.96 -6.97
C ALA A 231 -5.21 4.33 -5.98
N THR A 232 -5.29 3.84 -4.75
CA THR A 232 -4.23 4.03 -3.75
C THR A 232 -2.90 3.49 -4.25
N ALA A 233 -2.89 2.26 -4.75
CA ALA A 233 -1.66 1.63 -5.26
C ALA A 233 -1.08 2.33 -6.51
N THR A 234 -1.92 3.00 -7.32
CA THR A 234 -1.43 3.77 -8.48
C THR A 234 -0.90 5.17 -8.12
N THR A 235 -1.13 5.64 -6.90
CA THR A 235 -0.72 6.99 -6.44
C THR A 235 0.42 6.96 -5.43
N ILE A 236 0.81 5.80 -4.96
CA ILE A 236 2.01 5.56 -4.14
C ILE A 236 3.23 5.45 -5.05
#